data_3601ee1fcc7f55f76cf96dd8ca8a3a48
#
_entry.id   3601ee1fcc7f55f76cf96dd8ca8a3a48
#
_cell.length_a   1.000
_cell.length_b   1.000
_cell.length_c   1.000
_cell.angle_alpha   90.00
_cell.angle_beta   90.00
_cell.angle_gamma   90.00
#
_symmetry.space_group_name_H-M   'P 1'
#
loop_
_entity.id
_entity.type
_entity.pdbx_description
1 polymer ?
#
loop_
_entity_poly.entity_id
_entity_poly.type
_entity_poly.pdbx_seq_one_letter_code
_entity_poly.pdbx_strand_id
1 'polypeptide(L)'
;MNLAVIGLGKLGLPLAALLASGGHAVKGYDKLDLVRSSIRSRNIETNEPGLMSLLMNTADSLEIVDDISSAIQGVEAVFIIVPTPSLPSGHFSNEYLLDAIEKIGQSIAENQKIVIDVVSTVMPGSCDGPIREKLESATGKKIGSQIGLCYNPEFIALGSVIKDMEFPDMHLIGQSSEWAGEVIERALGSIVKKPVPARRMNLKEAELVKIAVNNYVTMKISYANSLMQGSILLGGIDIDVVTDAIGLDSRIGHKYLKAAAAYGGPCFPRDTRALTALYEDLGLSGSLSLATQRVNESHTKFLAQRILSAVDRKASIGVIGLSYKTGTTVTEESPGLAIANELVSLGFHIAIWDDEGAGIGSDGDSTKFQFVSSEEELLALVDFVVISRPLNNPSRVAQLLRDSNKPYLDLWRQF
;
A
#
# COMPACT_ATOMS: atom_id res chain seq x y z
N MET A 1 -7.84 -14.72 23.44
CA MET A 1 -7.20 -15.75 22.58
C MET A 1 -5.70 -15.64 22.70
N ASN A 2 -4.99 -16.73 22.43
CA ASN A 2 -3.55 -16.71 22.26
C ASN A 2 -3.26 -16.63 20.74
N LEU A 3 -2.57 -15.60 20.30
CA LEU A 3 -2.33 -15.33 18.88
C LEU A 3 -0.84 -15.14 18.61
N ALA A 4 -0.42 -15.35 17.36
CA ALA A 4 0.92 -15.00 16.91
C ALA A 4 0.87 -14.11 15.67
N VAL A 5 1.86 -13.22 15.53
CA VAL A 5 2.07 -12.42 14.33
C VAL A 5 3.51 -12.64 13.85
N ILE A 6 3.65 -13.09 12.61
CA ILE A 6 4.92 -13.38 11.96
C ILE A 6 5.21 -12.34 10.89
N GLY A 7 6.30 -11.58 11.08
CA GLY A 7 6.62 -10.38 10.32
C GLY A 7 6.10 -9.14 11.05
N LEU A 8 7.03 -8.39 11.66
CA LEU A 8 6.73 -7.19 12.47
C LEU A 8 7.15 -5.89 11.76
N GLY A 9 6.94 -5.86 10.46
CA GLY A 9 7.16 -4.67 9.65
C GLY A 9 6.07 -3.61 9.83
N LYS A 10 5.94 -2.70 8.85
CA LYS A 10 5.03 -1.54 8.87
C LYS A 10 3.53 -1.90 9.05
N LEU A 11 3.12 -3.13 8.73
CA LEU A 11 1.77 -3.64 8.92
C LEU A 11 1.65 -4.59 10.12
N GLY A 12 2.62 -5.51 10.25
CA GLY A 12 2.52 -6.57 11.24
C GLY A 12 2.66 -6.09 12.67
N LEU A 13 3.51 -5.11 12.93
CA LEU A 13 3.66 -4.56 14.27
C LEU A 13 2.41 -3.79 14.74
N PRO A 14 1.79 -2.91 13.93
CA PRO A 14 0.48 -2.34 14.25
C PRO A 14 -0.61 -3.39 14.49
N LEU A 15 -0.71 -4.42 13.66
CA LEU A 15 -1.68 -5.49 13.84
C LEU A 15 -1.45 -6.24 15.16
N ALA A 16 -0.20 -6.62 15.48
CA ALA A 16 0.14 -7.30 16.72
C ALA A 16 -0.24 -6.46 17.96
N ALA A 17 0.04 -5.16 17.92
CA ALA A 17 -0.30 -4.24 19.00
C ALA A 17 -1.81 -4.02 19.13
N LEU A 18 -2.55 -3.93 18.02
CA LEU A 18 -4.01 -3.83 18.01
C LEU A 18 -4.67 -5.09 18.58
N LEU A 19 -4.23 -6.28 18.15
CA LEU A 19 -4.72 -7.55 18.70
C LEU A 19 -4.47 -7.64 20.20
N ALA A 20 -3.27 -7.24 20.68
CA ALA A 20 -2.97 -7.17 22.11
C ALA A 20 -3.88 -6.17 22.85
N SER A 21 -4.14 -5.01 22.25
CA SER A 21 -5.09 -4.01 22.78
C SER A 21 -6.53 -4.52 22.79
N GLY A 22 -6.89 -5.42 21.87
CA GLY A 22 -8.18 -6.10 21.80
C GLY A 22 -8.38 -7.20 22.86
N GLY A 23 -7.43 -7.35 23.81
CA GLY A 23 -7.53 -8.28 24.93
C GLY A 23 -7.00 -9.70 24.62
N HIS A 24 -6.13 -9.84 23.62
CA HIS A 24 -5.47 -11.11 23.31
C HIS A 24 -4.05 -11.17 23.88
N ALA A 25 -3.57 -12.36 24.21
CA ALA A 25 -2.15 -12.60 24.44
C ALA A 25 -1.48 -12.83 23.08
N VAL A 26 -0.58 -11.94 22.68
CA VAL A 26 0.03 -11.95 21.34
C VAL A 26 1.52 -12.18 21.43
N LYS A 27 2.00 -13.13 20.61
CA LYS A 27 3.43 -13.37 20.39
C LYS A 27 3.83 -12.81 19.02
N GLY A 28 4.81 -11.92 18.99
CA GLY A 28 5.35 -11.33 17.77
C GLY A 28 6.71 -11.91 17.42
N TYR A 29 6.92 -12.26 16.17
CA TYR A 29 8.22 -12.70 15.66
C TYR A 29 8.55 -12.02 14.33
N ASP A 30 9.80 -11.61 14.19
CA ASP A 30 10.37 -11.17 12.91
C ASP A 30 11.69 -11.91 12.66
N LYS A 31 11.98 -12.19 11.39
CA LYS A 31 13.24 -12.87 11.00
C LYS A 31 14.49 -12.04 11.34
N LEU A 32 14.38 -10.72 11.27
CA LEU A 32 15.47 -9.79 11.51
C LEU A 32 15.60 -9.49 13.00
N ASP A 33 16.75 -9.84 13.58
CA ASP A 33 17.05 -9.57 14.99
C ASP A 33 17.01 -8.08 15.32
N LEU A 34 17.45 -7.23 14.39
CA LEU A 34 17.39 -5.77 14.54
C LEU A 34 15.96 -5.28 14.77
N VAL A 35 14.99 -5.84 14.05
CA VAL A 35 13.56 -5.49 14.20
C VAL A 35 13.08 -5.91 15.59
N ARG A 36 13.36 -7.15 16.02
CA ARG A 36 12.96 -7.62 17.35
C ARG A 36 13.59 -6.79 18.48
N SER A 37 14.88 -6.51 18.35
CA SER A 37 15.64 -5.72 19.35
C SER A 37 15.14 -4.27 19.43
N SER A 38 14.83 -3.62 18.29
CA SER A 38 14.29 -2.26 18.28
C SER A 38 12.90 -2.19 18.92
N ILE A 39 12.06 -3.20 18.72
CA ILE A 39 10.73 -3.26 19.35
C ILE A 39 10.86 -3.45 20.85
N ARG A 40 11.70 -4.39 21.31
CA ARG A 40 11.95 -4.63 22.75
C ARG A 40 12.52 -3.40 23.46
N SER A 41 13.46 -2.72 22.83
CA SER A 41 14.06 -1.49 23.37
C SER A 41 13.20 -0.24 23.21
N ARG A 42 12.04 -0.37 22.48
CA ARG A 42 11.16 0.74 22.14
C ARG A 42 11.85 1.86 21.35
N ASN A 43 12.91 1.51 20.63
CA ASN A 43 13.63 2.42 19.75
C ASN A 43 13.23 2.14 18.28
N ILE A 44 11.99 2.50 17.94
CA ILE A 44 11.40 2.27 16.62
C ILE A 44 11.25 3.61 15.92
N GLU A 45 11.85 3.74 14.75
CA GLU A 45 11.56 4.84 13.84
C GLU A 45 10.27 4.53 13.08
N THR A 46 9.22 5.31 13.31
CA THR A 46 7.91 5.09 12.68
C THR A 46 7.21 6.42 12.43
N ASN A 47 6.57 6.50 11.26
CA ASN A 47 5.65 7.59 10.90
C ASN A 47 4.18 7.18 11.14
N GLU A 48 3.91 5.98 11.71
CA GLU A 48 2.54 5.54 11.98
C GLU A 48 2.01 6.22 13.24
N PRO A 49 0.97 7.07 13.10
CA PRO A 49 0.42 7.81 14.23
C PRO A 49 -0.12 6.86 15.31
N GLY A 50 0.26 7.10 16.56
CA GLY A 50 -0.25 6.35 17.71
C GLY A 50 0.43 5.01 17.98
N LEU A 51 1.30 4.50 17.11
CA LEU A 51 1.94 3.17 17.28
C LEU A 51 2.74 3.08 18.59
N MET A 52 3.56 4.09 18.89
CA MET A 52 4.36 4.06 20.12
C MET A 52 3.50 4.04 21.39
N SER A 53 2.44 4.83 21.42
CA SER A 53 1.47 4.82 22.54
C SER A 53 0.77 3.46 22.69
N LEU A 54 0.38 2.87 21.55
CA LEU A 54 -0.27 1.56 21.53
C LEU A 54 0.67 0.46 22.06
N LEU A 55 1.96 0.46 21.66
CA LEU A 55 2.97 -0.48 22.13
C LEU A 55 3.26 -0.32 23.65
N MET A 56 3.21 0.90 24.17
CA MET A 56 3.35 1.12 25.61
C MET A 56 2.19 0.53 26.38
N ASN A 57 0.97 0.69 25.89
CA ASN A 57 -0.26 0.22 26.55
C ASN A 57 -0.46 -1.30 26.44
N THR A 58 0.25 -1.97 25.55
CA THR A 58 0.15 -3.42 25.29
C THR A 58 1.38 -4.21 25.74
N ALA A 59 2.26 -3.61 26.51
CA ALA A 59 3.54 -4.20 26.91
C ALA A 59 3.40 -5.56 27.64
N ASP A 60 2.32 -5.75 28.39
CA ASP A 60 2.07 -6.98 29.16
C ASP A 60 1.34 -8.05 28.31
N SER A 61 0.78 -7.68 27.15
CA SER A 61 -0.02 -8.56 26.29
C SER A 61 0.65 -8.87 24.96
N LEU A 62 1.73 -8.15 24.60
CA LEU A 62 2.53 -8.36 23.39
C LEU A 62 3.95 -8.77 23.76
N GLU A 63 4.26 -10.04 23.57
CA GLU A 63 5.59 -10.62 23.79
C GLU A 63 6.33 -10.74 22.45
N ILE A 64 7.57 -10.23 22.36
CA ILE A 64 8.44 -10.41 21.20
C ILE A 64 9.35 -11.60 21.45
N VAL A 65 9.21 -12.65 20.66
CA VAL A 65 9.97 -13.90 20.83
C VAL A 65 11.11 -14.02 19.83
N ASP A 66 12.09 -14.92 20.12
CA ASP A 66 13.31 -15.03 19.34
C ASP A 66 13.26 -16.03 18.18
N ASP A 67 12.30 -16.93 18.20
CA ASP A 67 12.13 -17.95 17.17
C ASP A 67 10.65 -18.27 16.89
N ILE A 68 10.40 -18.87 15.72
CA ILE A 68 9.03 -19.22 15.27
C ILE A 68 8.42 -20.29 16.17
N SER A 69 9.19 -21.25 16.68
CA SER A 69 8.66 -22.31 17.52
C SER A 69 8.04 -21.76 18.80
N SER A 70 8.74 -20.82 19.44
CA SER A 70 8.22 -20.07 20.60
C SER A 70 6.98 -19.27 20.27
N ALA A 71 6.93 -18.67 19.07
CA ALA A 71 5.75 -17.90 18.61
C ALA A 71 4.51 -18.78 18.46
N ILE A 72 4.68 -20.01 17.92
CA ILE A 72 3.57 -20.91 17.56
C ILE A 72 3.04 -21.71 18.74
N GLN A 73 3.85 -21.88 19.81
CA GLN A 73 3.48 -22.72 20.93
C GLN A 73 2.23 -22.22 21.66
N GLY A 74 1.16 -23.03 21.63
CA GLY A 74 -0.08 -22.78 22.38
C GLY A 74 -0.97 -21.67 21.82
N VAL A 75 -0.74 -21.21 20.59
CA VAL A 75 -1.59 -20.20 19.96
C VAL A 75 -2.74 -20.84 19.17
N GLU A 76 -3.83 -20.11 19.05
CA GLU A 76 -5.05 -20.50 18.33
C GLU A 76 -5.02 -20.05 16.87
N ALA A 77 -4.36 -18.93 16.59
CA ALA A 77 -4.17 -18.41 15.23
C ALA A 77 -2.81 -17.72 15.05
N VAL A 78 -2.30 -17.78 13.82
CA VAL A 78 -1.05 -17.16 13.38
C VAL A 78 -1.34 -16.28 12.19
N PHE A 79 -1.04 -14.99 12.29
CA PHE A 79 -1.12 -14.01 11.21
C PHE A 79 0.25 -13.88 10.55
N ILE A 80 0.34 -14.14 9.25
CA ILE A 80 1.61 -14.08 8.51
C ILE A 80 1.63 -12.85 7.61
N ILE A 81 2.56 -11.92 7.89
CA ILE A 81 2.71 -10.65 7.17
C ILE A 81 4.16 -10.50 6.75
N VAL A 82 4.54 -11.20 5.71
CA VAL A 82 5.89 -11.18 5.15
C VAL A 82 5.88 -10.60 3.73
N PRO A 83 7.00 -10.10 3.22
CA PRO A 83 7.05 -9.58 1.85
C PRO A 83 6.69 -10.64 0.80
N THR A 84 5.94 -10.21 -0.22
CA THR A 84 5.64 -10.99 -1.43
C THR A 84 6.03 -10.14 -2.65
N PRO A 85 7.34 -10.00 -2.95
CA PRO A 85 7.81 -9.06 -3.98
C PRO A 85 7.30 -9.44 -5.37
N SER A 86 7.17 -8.42 -6.24
CA SER A 86 6.81 -8.64 -7.64
C SER A 86 7.97 -9.28 -8.40
N LEU A 87 7.63 -10.24 -9.25
CA LEU A 87 8.53 -10.82 -10.23
C LEU A 87 8.49 -10.01 -11.55
N PRO A 88 9.49 -10.12 -12.42
CA PRO A 88 9.46 -9.47 -13.74
C PRO A 88 8.25 -9.87 -14.60
N SER A 89 7.67 -11.04 -14.35
CA SER A 89 6.44 -11.52 -14.99
C SER A 89 5.16 -10.82 -14.51
N GLY A 90 5.24 -9.96 -13.50
CA GLY A 90 4.07 -9.33 -12.87
C GLY A 90 3.48 -10.13 -11.70
N HIS A 91 3.81 -11.40 -11.56
CA HIS A 91 3.36 -12.24 -10.45
C HIS A 91 4.00 -11.84 -9.12
N PHE A 92 3.44 -12.33 -8.00
CA PHE A 92 4.05 -12.21 -6.68
C PHE A 92 4.87 -13.45 -6.34
N SER A 93 6.05 -13.25 -5.74
CA SER A 93 6.84 -14.34 -5.18
C SER A 93 6.26 -14.76 -3.83
N ASN A 94 6.02 -16.05 -3.67
CA ASN A 94 5.61 -16.66 -2.40
C ASN A 94 6.82 -17.14 -1.57
N GLU A 95 8.06 -16.90 -1.98
CA GLU A 95 9.27 -17.48 -1.38
C GLU A 95 9.35 -17.27 0.13
N TYR A 96 9.27 -16.02 0.59
CA TYR A 96 9.33 -15.72 2.03
C TYR A 96 8.15 -16.28 2.80
N LEU A 97 6.99 -16.32 2.18
CA LEU A 97 5.77 -16.87 2.77
C LEU A 97 5.88 -18.39 2.93
N LEU A 98 6.38 -19.08 1.91
CA LEU A 98 6.58 -20.53 1.95
C LEU A 98 7.67 -20.93 2.96
N ASP A 99 8.77 -20.15 3.10
CA ASP A 99 9.77 -20.34 4.15
C ASP A 99 9.16 -20.20 5.56
N ALA A 100 8.34 -19.16 5.76
CA ALA A 100 7.64 -18.98 7.03
C ALA A 100 6.68 -20.13 7.34
N ILE A 101 5.85 -20.53 6.37
CA ILE A 101 4.88 -21.62 6.51
C ILE A 101 5.57 -22.97 6.81
N GLU A 102 6.71 -23.26 6.19
CA GLU A 102 7.46 -24.47 6.47
C GLU A 102 7.91 -24.52 7.94
N LYS A 103 8.51 -23.44 8.44
CA LYS A 103 8.97 -23.36 9.84
C LYS A 103 7.80 -23.38 10.83
N ILE A 104 6.69 -22.70 10.50
CA ILE A 104 5.45 -22.75 11.29
C ILE A 104 4.94 -24.19 11.34
N GLY A 105 4.78 -24.85 10.20
CA GLY A 105 4.26 -26.21 10.11
C GLY A 105 5.08 -27.22 10.93
N GLN A 106 6.41 -27.11 10.87
CA GLN A 106 7.33 -27.95 11.65
C GLN A 106 7.24 -27.71 13.17
N SER A 107 6.72 -26.54 13.59
CA SER A 107 6.62 -26.14 15.00
C SER A 107 5.25 -26.43 15.62
N ILE A 108 4.24 -26.80 14.83
CA ILE A 108 2.89 -27.10 15.32
C ILE A 108 2.90 -28.42 16.12
N ALA A 109 2.46 -28.38 17.37
CA ALA A 109 2.38 -29.57 18.20
C ALA A 109 1.33 -30.57 17.67
N GLU A 110 1.53 -31.88 17.94
CA GLU A 110 0.72 -32.96 17.36
C GLU A 110 -0.80 -32.77 17.56
N ASN A 111 -1.22 -32.32 18.74
CA ASN A 111 -2.63 -32.16 19.10
C ASN A 111 -3.08 -30.67 19.08
N GLN A 112 -2.26 -29.76 18.58
CA GLN A 112 -2.62 -28.33 18.54
C GLN A 112 -3.66 -28.09 17.43
N LYS A 113 -4.77 -27.41 17.82
CA LYS A 113 -5.74 -26.89 16.86
C LYS A 113 -5.39 -25.44 16.57
N ILE A 114 -5.14 -25.09 15.30
CA ILE A 114 -4.55 -23.80 14.93
C ILE A 114 -5.05 -23.34 13.56
N VAL A 115 -5.24 -22.03 13.41
CA VAL A 115 -5.50 -21.39 12.11
C VAL A 115 -4.25 -20.66 11.64
N ILE A 116 -3.87 -20.91 10.41
CA ILE A 116 -2.82 -20.14 9.72
C ILE A 116 -3.51 -19.13 8.82
N ASP A 117 -3.32 -17.86 9.11
CA ASP A 117 -3.91 -16.75 8.36
C ASP A 117 -2.85 -16.02 7.55
N VAL A 118 -3.01 -16.04 6.24
CA VAL A 118 -2.13 -15.33 5.30
C VAL A 118 -2.68 -13.92 5.09
N VAL A 119 -1.98 -12.92 5.62
CA VAL A 119 -2.32 -11.50 5.46
C VAL A 119 -1.58 -10.88 4.27
N SER A 120 -0.40 -11.41 3.95
CA SER A 120 0.37 -10.97 2.77
C SER A 120 -0.42 -11.14 1.48
N THR A 121 -0.37 -10.16 0.59
CA THR A 121 -1.05 -10.23 -0.72
C THR A 121 -0.39 -11.29 -1.61
N VAL A 122 -1.18 -12.23 -2.11
CA VAL A 122 -0.74 -13.32 -2.98
C VAL A 122 -1.56 -13.38 -4.27
N MET A 123 -1.07 -14.13 -5.28
CA MET A 123 -1.82 -14.39 -6.52
C MET A 123 -3.02 -15.31 -6.24
N PRO A 124 -4.16 -15.12 -6.93
CA PRO A 124 -5.28 -16.04 -6.85
C PRO A 124 -4.88 -17.50 -7.15
N GLY A 125 -5.23 -18.39 -6.22
CA GLY A 125 -4.84 -19.80 -6.25
C GLY A 125 -3.61 -20.15 -5.42
N SER A 126 -2.91 -19.16 -4.86
CA SER A 126 -1.72 -19.40 -4.03
C SER A 126 -2.04 -20.16 -2.74
N CYS A 127 -3.12 -19.77 -2.05
CA CYS A 127 -3.50 -20.40 -0.78
C CYS A 127 -4.00 -21.84 -0.98
N ASP A 128 -4.77 -22.11 -2.02
CA ASP A 128 -5.26 -23.47 -2.32
C ASP A 128 -4.22 -24.36 -3.04
N GLY A 129 -3.17 -23.76 -3.58
CA GLY A 129 -2.07 -24.45 -4.25
C GLY A 129 -0.82 -24.51 -3.35
N PRO A 130 0.27 -23.80 -3.73
CA PRO A 130 1.59 -23.98 -3.12
C PRO A 130 1.62 -23.71 -1.61
N ILE A 131 0.78 -22.84 -1.07
CA ILE A 131 0.72 -22.53 0.36
C ILE A 131 0.11 -23.71 1.13
N ARG A 132 -1.02 -24.24 0.66
CA ARG A 132 -1.66 -25.44 1.21
C ARG A 132 -0.70 -26.64 1.17
N GLU A 133 -0.11 -26.91 0.00
CA GLU A 133 0.80 -28.01 -0.22
C GLU A 133 2.02 -27.95 0.73
N LYS A 134 2.60 -26.75 0.89
CA LYS A 134 3.73 -26.55 1.81
C LYS A 134 3.32 -26.78 3.27
N LEU A 135 2.17 -26.25 3.69
CA LEU A 135 1.67 -26.41 5.06
C LEU A 135 1.35 -27.89 5.38
N GLU A 136 0.66 -28.58 4.48
CA GLU A 136 0.34 -30.00 4.63
C GLU A 136 1.61 -30.87 4.65
N SER A 137 2.59 -30.56 3.81
CA SER A 137 3.90 -31.26 3.80
C SER A 137 4.68 -31.04 5.09
N ALA A 138 4.73 -29.78 5.58
CA ALA A 138 5.50 -29.44 6.77
C ALA A 138 4.89 -30.01 8.06
N THR A 139 3.56 -30.14 8.11
CA THR A 139 2.84 -30.69 9.28
C THR A 139 2.62 -32.20 9.22
N GLY A 140 2.72 -32.82 8.05
CA GLY A 140 2.29 -34.20 7.79
C GLY A 140 0.76 -34.38 7.90
N LYS A 141 -0.04 -33.30 7.94
CA LYS A 141 -1.49 -33.32 8.17
C LYS A 141 -2.21 -32.60 7.05
N LYS A 142 -3.47 -33.01 6.81
CA LYS A 142 -4.35 -32.29 5.89
C LYS A 142 -5.02 -31.10 6.56
N ILE A 143 -5.21 -30.01 5.79
CA ILE A 143 -6.02 -28.89 6.20
C ILE A 143 -7.47 -29.36 6.38
N GLY A 144 -8.09 -29.00 7.52
CA GLY A 144 -9.43 -29.46 7.86
C GLY A 144 -9.81 -29.18 9.31
N SER A 145 -10.00 -30.24 10.10
CA SER A 145 -10.54 -30.11 11.47
C SER A 145 -9.53 -29.62 12.52
N GLN A 146 -8.23 -29.81 12.29
CA GLN A 146 -7.17 -29.47 13.24
C GLN A 146 -6.34 -28.27 12.78
N ILE A 147 -6.04 -28.20 11.49
CA ILE A 147 -5.30 -27.08 10.88
C ILE A 147 -6.24 -26.37 9.93
N GLY A 148 -6.51 -25.09 10.20
CA GLY A 148 -7.25 -24.20 9.33
C GLY A 148 -6.30 -23.33 8.51
N LEU A 149 -6.69 -22.98 7.28
CA LEU A 149 -6.01 -21.99 6.46
C LEU A 149 -6.99 -20.88 6.12
N CYS A 150 -6.59 -19.66 6.39
CA CYS A 150 -7.33 -18.44 6.01
C CYS A 150 -6.46 -17.50 5.20
N TYR A 151 -7.11 -16.61 4.49
CA TYR A 151 -6.53 -15.48 3.78
C TYR A 151 -7.28 -14.22 4.15
N ASN A 152 -6.60 -13.28 4.79
CA ASN A 152 -7.20 -12.03 5.25
C ASN A 152 -6.31 -10.84 4.87
N PRO A 153 -6.34 -10.40 3.62
CA PRO A 153 -5.54 -9.28 3.17
C PRO A 153 -6.09 -7.95 3.66
N GLU A 154 -5.22 -7.00 3.97
CA GLU A 154 -5.59 -5.67 4.43
C GLU A 154 -5.81 -4.68 3.27
N PHE A 155 -6.76 -3.76 3.45
CA PHE A 155 -7.07 -2.64 2.54
C PHE A 155 -6.68 -1.31 3.19
N ILE A 156 -5.42 -1.18 3.52
CA ILE A 156 -4.88 -0.07 4.31
C ILE A 156 -3.85 0.73 3.52
N ALA A 157 -3.57 1.94 4.01
CA ALA A 157 -2.55 2.81 3.46
C ALA A 157 -1.49 3.15 4.52
N LEU A 158 -0.20 3.16 4.15
CA LEU A 158 0.89 3.56 5.05
C LEU A 158 0.66 4.97 5.61
N GLY A 159 0.94 5.17 6.91
CA GLY A 159 0.66 6.41 7.63
C GLY A 159 -0.76 6.52 8.20
N SER A 160 -1.62 5.49 8.00
CA SER A 160 -2.94 5.37 8.60
C SER A 160 -3.31 3.92 8.93
N VAL A 161 -2.31 3.05 9.10
CA VAL A 161 -2.49 1.60 9.29
C VAL A 161 -3.39 1.29 10.48
N ILE A 162 -3.09 1.86 11.65
CA ILE A 162 -3.88 1.68 12.87
C ILE A 162 -5.32 2.13 12.66
N LYS A 163 -5.50 3.35 12.13
CA LYS A 163 -6.84 3.91 11.88
C LYS A 163 -7.63 3.06 10.90
N ASP A 164 -7.00 2.62 9.82
CA ASP A 164 -7.67 1.84 8.77
C ASP A 164 -8.04 0.44 9.30
N MET A 165 -7.22 -0.18 10.17
CA MET A 165 -7.55 -1.44 10.85
C MET A 165 -8.66 -1.28 11.92
N GLU A 166 -8.74 -0.13 12.60
CA GLU A 166 -9.80 0.16 13.56
C GLU A 166 -11.14 0.50 12.89
N PHE A 167 -11.12 1.01 11.66
CA PHE A 167 -12.30 1.47 10.93
C PHE A 167 -12.36 0.93 9.49
N PRO A 168 -12.18 -0.39 9.26
CA PRO A 168 -12.23 -0.95 7.92
C PRO A 168 -13.66 -0.87 7.34
N ASP A 169 -13.76 -0.87 6.02
CA ASP A 169 -15.05 -0.97 5.34
C ASP A 169 -15.64 -2.40 5.43
N MET A 170 -14.77 -3.43 5.53
CA MET A 170 -15.14 -4.84 5.69
C MET A 170 -13.95 -5.66 6.21
N HIS A 171 -14.23 -6.83 6.83
CA HIS A 171 -13.26 -7.90 6.95
C HIS A 171 -13.44 -8.87 5.79
N LEU A 172 -12.42 -9.02 4.96
CA LEU A 172 -12.38 -10.00 3.88
C LEU A 172 -11.67 -11.26 4.38
N ILE A 173 -12.38 -12.39 4.48
CA ILE A 173 -11.85 -13.63 5.03
C ILE A 173 -12.06 -14.76 4.04
N GLY A 174 -11.00 -15.16 3.35
CA GLY A 174 -10.92 -16.44 2.65
C GLY A 174 -10.72 -17.56 3.67
N GLN A 175 -11.49 -18.64 3.60
CA GLN A 175 -11.45 -19.68 4.62
C GLN A 175 -11.41 -21.07 3.99
N SER A 176 -10.64 -21.98 4.60
CA SER A 176 -10.64 -23.40 4.24
C SER A 176 -11.78 -24.19 4.90
N SER A 177 -12.35 -23.64 5.97
CA SER A 177 -13.47 -24.20 6.74
C SER A 177 -14.15 -23.12 7.57
N GLU A 178 -15.40 -23.34 7.96
CA GLU A 178 -16.15 -22.34 8.76
C GLU A 178 -15.49 -22.02 10.09
N TRP A 179 -15.05 -23.02 10.83
CA TRP A 179 -14.40 -22.81 12.13
C TRP A 179 -13.12 -21.96 12.03
N ALA A 180 -12.36 -22.11 10.93
CA ALA A 180 -11.15 -21.33 10.70
C ALA A 180 -11.49 -19.86 10.46
N GLY A 181 -12.49 -19.58 9.62
CA GLY A 181 -12.97 -18.22 9.39
C GLY A 181 -13.55 -17.56 10.65
N GLU A 182 -14.27 -18.30 11.49
CA GLU A 182 -14.81 -17.81 12.76
C GLU A 182 -13.73 -17.41 13.77
N VAL A 183 -12.62 -18.13 13.80
CA VAL A 183 -11.46 -17.79 14.65
C VAL A 183 -10.87 -16.44 14.21
N ILE A 184 -10.65 -16.25 12.90
CA ILE A 184 -10.09 -15.00 12.36
C ILE A 184 -11.09 -13.84 12.54
N GLU A 185 -12.36 -14.05 12.20
CA GLU A 185 -13.41 -13.03 12.39
C GLU A 185 -13.48 -12.54 13.84
N ARG A 186 -13.38 -13.46 14.81
CA ARG A 186 -13.37 -13.12 16.25
C ARG A 186 -12.13 -12.30 16.64
N ALA A 187 -10.95 -12.68 16.13
CA ALA A 187 -9.72 -11.95 16.40
C ALA A 187 -9.79 -10.52 15.84
N LEU A 188 -10.20 -10.36 14.57
CA LEU A 188 -10.33 -9.06 13.91
C LEU A 188 -11.47 -8.22 14.51
N GLY A 189 -12.56 -8.84 14.91
CA GLY A 189 -13.69 -8.16 15.56
C GLY A 189 -13.32 -7.47 16.88
N SER A 190 -12.21 -7.89 17.52
CA SER A 190 -11.74 -7.29 18.77
C SER A 190 -11.04 -5.94 18.61
N ILE A 191 -10.55 -5.65 17.41
CA ILE A 191 -9.76 -4.43 17.14
C ILE A 191 -10.58 -3.29 16.52
N VAL A 192 -11.76 -3.58 15.97
CA VAL A 192 -12.58 -2.56 15.30
C VAL A 192 -13.34 -1.70 16.29
N LYS A 193 -13.48 -0.42 15.99
CA LYS A 193 -14.19 0.58 16.83
C LYS A 193 -15.68 0.73 16.48
N LYS A 194 -16.14 0.07 15.42
CA LYS A 194 -17.55 0.04 14.99
C LYS A 194 -17.87 -1.34 14.40
N PRO A 195 -19.12 -1.78 14.40
CA PRO A 195 -19.50 -3.00 13.70
C PRO A 195 -19.11 -2.95 12.22
N VAL A 196 -18.46 -4.01 11.75
CA VAL A 196 -17.95 -4.14 10.38
C VAL A 196 -18.49 -5.44 9.78
N PRO A 197 -18.98 -5.45 8.53
CA PRO A 197 -19.41 -6.68 7.89
C PRO A 197 -18.21 -7.60 7.64
N ALA A 198 -18.26 -8.83 8.12
CA ALA A 198 -17.34 -9.87 7.69
C ALA A 198 -17.86 -10.54 6.41
N ARG A 199 -17.00 -10.67 5.43
CA ARG A 199 -17.26 -11.36 4.16
C ARG A 199 -16.41 -12.61 4.10
N ARG A 200 -17.00 -13.74 4.56
CA ARG A 200 -16.37 -15.06 4.50
C ARG A 200 -16.68 -15.71 3.16
N MET A 201 -15.65 -16.26 2.54
CA MET A 201 -15.71 -16.87 1.20
C MET A 201 -14.60 -17.93 1.05
N ASN A 202 -14.50 -18.60 -0.09
CA ASN A 202 -13.36 -19.48 -0.32
C ASN A 202 -12.06 -18.69 -0.55
N LEU A 203 -10.92 -19.37 -0.42
CA LEU A 203 -9.60 -18.73 -0.48
C LEU A 203 -9.36 -18.00 -1.82
N LYS A 204 -9.67 -18.65 -2.95
CA LYS A 204 -9.48 -18.05 -4.29
C LYS A 204 -10.36 -16.82 -4.52
N GLU A 205 -11.59 -16.84 -4.02
CA GLU A 205 -12.48 -15.68 -4.09
C GLU A 205 -11.89 -14.49 -3.36
N ALA A 206 -11.40 -14.68 -2.14
CA ALA A 206 -10.79 -13.61 -1.36
C ALA A 206 -9.50 -13.07 -1.99
N GLU A 207 -8.64 -13.95 -2.53
CA GLU A 207 -7.45 -13.58 -3.27
C GLU A 207 -7.80 -12.70 -4.50
N LEU A 208 -8.83 -13.10 -5.25
CA LEU A 208 -9.29 -12.33 -6.42
C LEU A 208 -9.88 -10.98 -6.00
N VAL A 209 -10.70 -10.94 -4.93
CA VAL A 209 -11.27 -9.68 -4.40
C VAL A 209 -10.18 -8.69 -4.05
N LYS A 210 -9.10 -9.14 -3.38
CA LYS A 210 -7.99 -8.26 -2.99
C LYS A 210 -7.38 -7.54 -4.19
N ILE A 211 -7.05 -8.26 -5.25
CA ILE A 211 -6.44 -7.68 -6.45
C ILE A 211 -7.46 -6.85 -7.23
N ALA A 212 -8.70 -7.33 -7.33
CA ALA A 212 -9.77 -6.68 -8.09
C ALA A 212 -10.14 -5.30 -7.52
N VAL A 213 -10.18 -5.13 -6.19
CA VAL A 213 -10.47 -3.83 -5.57
C VAL A 213 -9.44 -2.78 -5.99
N ASN A 214 -8.14 -3.09 -5.89
CA ASN A 214 -7.10 -2.15 -6.28
C ASN A 214 -7.13 -1.85 -7.79
N ASN A 215 -7.42 -2.85 -8.63
CA ASN A 215 -7.58 -2.63 -10.07
C ASN A 215 -8.80 -1.76 -10.41
N TYR A 216 -9.90 -1.93 -9.71
CA TYR A 216 -11.07 -1.06 -9.91
C TYR A 216 -10.76 0.39 -9.51
N VAL A 217 -10.05 0.59 -8.40
CA VAL A 217 -9.60 1.91 -7.96
C VAL A 217 -8.68 2.56 -8.99
N THR A 218 -7.66 1.85 -9.47
CA THR A 218 -6.73 2.38 -10.47
C THR A 218 -7.42 2.69 -11.81
N MET A 219 -8.42 1.90 -12.20
CA MET A 219 -9.26 2.17 -13.37
C MET A 219 -10.04 3.49 -13.19
N LYS A 220 -10.65 3.74 -12.03
CA LYS A 220 -11.35 5.01 -11.75
C LYS A 220 -10.41 6.21 -11.84
N ILE A 221 -9.20 6.11 -11.27
CA ILE A 221 -8.20 7.17 -11.35
C ILE A 221 -7.78 7.40 -12.82
N SER A 222 -7.47 6.33 -13.56
CA SER A 222 -7.10 6.43 -14.98
C SER A 222 -8.22 7.02 -15.82
N TYR A 223 -9.48 6.65 -15.55
CA TYR A 223 -10.63 7.23 -16.23
C TYR A 223 -10.74 8.73 -15.97
N ALA A 224 -10.65 9.19 -14.71
CA ALA A 224 -10.66 10.60 -14.38
C ALA A 224 -9.51 11.36 -15.05
N ASN A 225 -8.29 10.79 -15.06
CA ASN A 225 -7.13 11.38 -15.72
C ASN A 225 -7.30 11.46 -17.24
N SER A 226 -7.94 10.46 -17.87
CA SER A 226 -8.23 10.52 -19.31
C SER A 226 -9.22 11.64 -19.65
N LEU A 227 -10.23 11.87 -18.81
CA LEU A 227 -11.13 13.01 -18.96
C LEU A 227 -10.40 14.35 -18.80
N MET A 228 -9.45 14.44 -17.86
CA MET A 228 -8.61 15.64 -17.68
C MET A 228 -7.78 15.93 -18.94
N GLN A 229 -7.19 14.92 -19.57
CA GLN A 229 -6.47 15.12 -20.84
C GLN A 229 -7.39 15.74 -21.91
N GLY A 230 -8.59 15.18 -22.07
CA GLY A 230 -9.60 15.69 -23.00
C GLY A 230 -10.03 17.12 -22.65
N SER A 231 -10.30 17.42 -21.39
CA SER A 231 -10.72 18.75 -20.93
C SER A 231 -9.68 19.84 -21.20
N ILE A 232 -8.41 19.52 -20.97
CA ILE A 232 -7.28 20.42 -21.23
C ILE A 232 -7.18 20.76 -22.72
N LEU A 233 -7.32 19.76 -23.60
CA LEU A 233 -7.21 19.96 -25.06
C LEU A 233 -8.44 20.66 -25.66
N LEU A 234 -9.62 20.41 -25.12
CA LEU A 234 -10.86 21.11 -25.53
C LEU A 234 -10.89 22.57 -25.06
N GLY A 235 -10.27 22.85 -23.89
CA GLY A 235 -10.31 24.15 -23.27
C GLY A 235 -11.68 24.54 -22.67
N GLY A 236 -11.67 25.44 -21.69
CA GLY A 236 -12.88 25.95 -21.07
C GLY A 236 -13.68 24.96 -20.20
N ILE A 237 -13.10 23.82 -19.85
CA ILE A 237 -13.73 22.78 -19.04
C ILE A 237 -12.99 22.67 -17.71
N ASP A 238 -13.72 22.87 -16.61
CA ASP A 238 -13.23 22.52 -15.27
C ASP A 238 -13.46 21.03 -15.01
N ILE A 239 -12.37 20.29 -14.91
CA ILE A 239 -12.42 18.84 -14.72
C ILE A 239 -13.01 18.45 -13.35
N ASP A 240 -12.82 19.27 -12.31
CA ASP A 240 -13.37 18.96 -10.99
C ASP A 240 -14.90 19.07 -11.00
N VAL A 241 -15.47 20.04 -11.71
CA VAL A 241 -16.93 20.11 -11.92
C VAL A 241 -17.45 18.86 -12.65
N VAL A 242 -16.73 18.40 -13.67
CA VAL A 242 -17.12 17.19 -14.43
C VAL A 242 -17.05 15.95 -13.56
N THR A 243 -15.94 15.72 -12.85
CA THR A 243 -15.78 14.52 -12.03
C THR A 243 -16.68 14.53 -10.80
N ASP A 244 -16.97 15.70 -10.23
CA ASP A 244 -17.94 15.85 -9.14
C ASP A 244 -19.35 15.48 -9.61
N ALA A 245 -19.79 16.01 -10.76
CA ALA A 245 -21.10 15.68 -11.34
C ALA A 245 -21.24 14.17 -11.62
N ILE A 246 -20.20 13.52 -12.17
CA ILE A 246 -20.16 12.06 -12.37
C ILE A 246 -20.25 11.32 -11.02
N GLY A 247 -19.55 11.84 -10.01
CA GLY A 247 -19.52 11.25 -8.65
C GLY A 247 -20.86 11.31 -7.92
N LEU A 248 -21.76 12.23 -8.26
CA LEU A 248 -23.12 12.31 -7.71
C LEU A 248 -24.01 11.13 -8.16
N ASP A 249 -23.70 10.46 -9.30
CA ASP A 249 -24.41 9.27 -9.70
C ASP A 249 -24.09 8.14 -8.71
N SER A 250 -25.13 7.63 -8.01
CA SER A 250 -24.98 6.59 -6.98
C SER A 250 -24.41 5.27 -7.52
N ARG A 251 -24.45 5.04 -8.83
CA ARG A 251 -23.83 3.88 -9.51
C ARG A 251 -22.30 4.02 -9.57
N ILE A 252 -21.76 5.22 -9.41
CA ILE A 252 -20.34 5.55 -9.60
C ILE A 252 -19.67 5.97 -8.27
N GLY A 253 -20.18 7.03 -7.61
CA GLY A 253 -19.67 7.58 -6.37
C GLY A 253 -18.36 8.36 -6.55
N HIS A 254 -18.07 9.26 -5.60
CA HIS A 254 -16.93 10.20 -5.67
C HIS A 254 -15.56 9.57 -5.39
N LYS A 255 -15.50 8.47 -4.58
CA LYS A 255 -14.20 7.89 -4.17
C LYS A 255 -13.34 7.54 -5.39
N TYR A 256 -12.09 8.03 -5.39
CA TYR A 256 -11.08 7.81 -6.44
C TYR A 256 -11.43 8.36 -7.84
N LEU A 257 -12.33 9.34 -7.93
CA LEU A 257 -12.73 9.93 -9.20
C LEU A 257 -12.13 11.33 -9.43
N LYS A 258 -11.20 11.77 -8.60
CA LYS A 258 -10.49 13.05 -8.81
C LYS A 258 -9.36 12.86 -9.82
N ALA A 259 -9.37 13.65 -10.88
CA ALA A 259 -8.29 13.71 -11.85
C ALA A 259 -7.12 14.55 -11.29
N ALA A 260 -5.90 14.05 -11.37
CA ALA A 260 -4.71 14.74 -10.86
C ALA A 260 -3.42 14.13 -11.46
N ALA A 261 -2.41 13.82 -10.65
CA ALA A 261 -1.26 13.03 -11.06
C ALA A 261 -1.64 11.56 -11.34
N ALA A 262 -0.75 10.82 -11.98
CA ALA A 262 -0.88 9.37 -12.14
C ALA A 262 -0.97 8.68 -10.77
N TYR A 263 -1.56 7.47 -10.71
CA TYR A 263 -1.46 6.67 -9.49
C TYR A 263 -0.08 6.05 -9.36
N GLY A 264 0.35 5.83 -8.12
CA GLY A 264 1.65 5.25 -7.79
C GLY A 264 1.64 4.53 -6.46
N GLY A 265 2.82 4.42 -5.85
CA GLY A 265 3.04 3.71 -4.60
C GLY A 265 3.21 2.20 -4.76
N PRO A 266 3.54 1.49 -3.68
CA PRO A 266 3.96 0.09 -3.74
C PRO A 266 2.83 -0.90 -4.10
N CYS A 267 1.54 -0.49 -4.04
CA CYS A 267 0.43 -1.42 -4.18
C CYS A 267 -0.30 -1.30 -5.53
N PHE A 268 -0.70 -0.11 -5.94
CA PHE A 268 -1.57 0.08 -7.10
C PHE A 268 -0.92 -0.38 -8.43
N PRO A 269 0.30 0.06 -8.77
CA PRO A 269 0.94 -0.41 -10.00
C PRO A 269 1.22 -1.91 -9.97
N ARG A 270 1.65 -2.41 -8.82
CA ARG A 270 1.95 -3.83 -8.59
C ARG A 270 0.72 -4.72 -8.81
N ASP A 271 -0.40 -4.39 -8.17
CA ASP A 271 -1.63 -5.19 -8.25
C ASP A 271 -2.27 -5.10 -9.64
N THR A 272 -2.09 -3.98 -10.35
CA THR A 272 -2.54 -3.84 -11.76
C THR A 272 -1.76 -4.76 -12.69
N ARG A 273 -0.44 -4.83 -12.53
CA ARG A 273 0.41 -5.79 -13.27
C ARG A 273 0.06 -7.24 -12.94
N ALA A 274 -0.20 -7.53 -11.67
CA ALA A 274 -0.56 -8.88 -11.22
C ALA A 274 -1.89 -9.38 -11.83
N LEU A 275 -2.91 -8.53 -11.92
CA LEU A 275 -4.16 -8.91 -12.57
C LEU A 275 -3.97 -9.13 -14.09
N THR A 276 -3.14 -8.34 -14.74
CA THR A 276 -2.78 -8.53 -16.15
C THR A 276 -2.12 -9.90 -16.34
N ALA A 277 -1.08 -10.21 -15.54
CA ALA A 277 -0.37 -11.48 -15.59
C ALA A 277 -1.29 -12.69 -15.33
N LEU A 278 -2.17 -12.58 -14.33
CA LEU A 278 -3.18 -13.62 -14.07
C LEU A 278 -4.06 -13.92 -15.29
N TYR A 279 -4.52 -12.87 -15.98
CA TYR A 279 -5.35 -13.07 -17.16
C TYR A 279 -4.59 -13.67 -18.34
N GLU A 280 -3.33 -13.29 -18.52
CA GLU A 280 -2.44 -13.89 -19.53
C GLU A 280 -2.22 -15.38 -19.27
N ASP A 281 -1.99 -15.80 -18.02
CA ASP A 281 -1.90 -17.22 -17.64
C ASP A 281 -3.18 -18.02 -17.95
N LEU A 282 -4.35 -17.36 -17.88
CA LEU A 282 -5.64 -17.94 -18.21
C LEU A 282 -5.96 -17.89 -19.72
N GLY A 283 -5.04 -17.40 -20.54
CA GLY A 283 -5.24 -17.22 -21.97
C GLY A 283 -6.18 -16.05 -22.33
N LEU A 284 -6.39 -15.12 -21.39
CA LEU A 284 -7.18 -13.91 -21.57
C LEU A 284 -6.26 -12.72 -21.85
N SER A 285 -6.76 -11.69 -22.53
CA SER A 285 -5.92 -10.55 -22.95
C SER A 285 -5.55 -9.58 -21.82
N GLY A 286 -6.14 -9.68 -20.62
CA GLY A 286 -5.95 -8.70 -19.55
C GLY A 286 -6.27 -7.25 -19.95
N SER A 287 -7.06 -7.05 -21.00
CA SER A 287 -7.20 -5.77 -21.74
C SER A 287 -7.54 -4.58 -20.86
N LEU A 288 -8.38 -4.76 -19.82
CA LEU A 288 -8.82 -3.64 -19.01
C LEU A 288 -7.72 -3.16 -18.05
N SER A 289 -7.02 -4.07 -17.35
CA SER A 289 -5.90 -3.71 -16.47
C SER A 289 -4.72 -3.18 -17.26
N LEU A 290 -4.43 -3.76 -18.43
CA LEU A 290 -3.40 -3.27 -19.34
C LEU A 290 -3.73 -1.87 -19.89
N ALA A 291 -4.97 -1.59 -20.29
CA ALA A 291 -5.40 -0.26 -20.73
C ALA A 291 -5.29 0.76 -19.58
N THR A 292 -5.68 0.38 -18.36
CA THR A 292 -5.55 1.20 -17.16
C THR A 292 -4.09 1.60 -16.91
N GLN A 293 -3.17 0.65 -16.98
CA GLN A 293 -1.73 0.89 -16.83
C GLN A 293 -1.20 1.84 -17.94
N ARG A 294 -1.55 1.58 -19.20
CA ARG A 294 -1.13 2.42 -20.34
C ARG A 294 -1.62 3.87 -20.20
N VAL A 295 -2.87 4.06 -19.75
CA VAL A 295 -3.39 5.41 -19.47
C VAL A 295 -2.58 6.07 -18.37
N ASN A 296 -2.26 5.37 -17.29
CA ASN A 296 -1.47 5.91 -16.18
C ASN A 296 -0.06 6.36 -16.62
N GLU A 297 0.64 5.52 -17.38
CA GLU A 297 1.97 5.82 -17.91
C GLU A 297 1.95 6.99 -18.92
N SER A 298 0.97 6.99 -19.84
CA SER A 298 0.81 8.05 -20.82
C SER A 298 0.40 9.39 -20.20
N HIS A 299 -0.29 9.36 -19.07
CA HIS A 299 -0.72 10.56 -18.38
C HIS A 299 0.48 11.36 -17.82
N THR A 300 1.47 10.70 -17.23
CA THR A 300 2.72 11.34 -16.79
C THR A 300 3.41 12.06 -17.95
N LYS A 301 3.54 11.39 -19.10
CA LYS A 301 4.13 11.98 -20.31
C LYS A 301 3.30 13.16 -20.82
N PHE A 302 1.99 13.05 -20.82
CA PHE A 302 1.09 14.14 -21.21
C PHE A 302 1.31 15.37 -20.32
N LEU A 303 1.38 15.20 -18.99
CA LEU A 303 1.63 16.29 -18.05
C LEU A 303 3.00 16.95 -18.29
N ALA A 304 4.05 16.16 -18.48
CA ALA A 304 5.40 16.69 -18.78
C ALA A 304 5.43 17.48 -20.09
N GLN A 305 4.74 17.03 -21.16
CA GLN A 305 4.62 17.76 -22.41
C GLN A 305 3.82 19.07 -22.24
N ARG A 306 2.83 19.10 -21.37
CA ARG A 306 2.10 20.34 -21.04
C ARG A 306 3.02 21.34 -20.35
N ILE A 307 3.85 20.88 -19.42
CA ILE A 307 4.85 21.73 -18.75
C ILE A 307 5.86 22.26 -19.79
N LEU A 308 6.41 21.40 -20.65
CA LEU A 308 7.30 21.79 -21.72
C LEU A 308 6.71 22.88 -22.64
N SER A 309 5.40 22.83 -22.88
CA SER A 309 4.70 23.84 -23.71
C SER A 309 4.45 25.17 -22.99
N ALA A 310 4.55 25.19 -21.66
CA ALA A 310 4.27 26.34 -20.82
C ALA A 310 5.51 27.12 -20.36
N VAL A 311 6.71 26.53 -20.51
CA VAL A 311 7.96 27.10 -19.98
C VAL A 311 9.01 27.23 -21.08
N ASP A 312 10.01 28.12 -20.87
CA ASP A 312 11.20 28.17 -21.72
C ASP A 312 12.02 26.86 -21.56
N ARG A 313 12.62 26.39 -22.64
CA ARG A 313 13.46 25.16 -22.61
C ARG A 313 14.70 25.25 -21.71
N LYS A 314 15.11 26.46 -21.32
CA LYS A 314 16.21 26.71 -20.38
C LYS A 314 15.74 26.88 -18.93
N ALA A 315 14.43 26.85 -18.69
CA ALA A 315 13.89 27.04 -17.37
C ALA A 315 14.32 25.92 -16.43
N SER A 316 14.57 26.28 -15.17
CA SER A 316 14.71 25.32 -14.07
C SER A 316 13.33 25.04 -13.48
N ILE A 317 13.02 23.78 -13.20
CA ILE A 317 11.72 23.37 -12.70
C ILE A 317 11.85 22.81 -11.29
N GLY A 318 11.01 23.32 -10.38
CA GLY A 318 10.83 22.78 -9.04
C GLY A 318 9.73 21.73 -9.00
N VAL A 319 9.97 20.59 -8.38
CA VAL A 319 8.95 19.59 -8.08
C VAL A 319 8.72 19.55 -6.58
N ILE A 320 7.49 19.86 -6.17
CA ILE A 320 7.04 19.76 -4.77
C ILE A 320 6.23 18.48 -4.62
N GLY A 321 6.68 17.61 -3.69
CA GLY A 321 6.03 16.33 -3.41
C GLY A 321 6.70 15.16 -4.13
N LEU A 322 7.68 14.53 -3.47
CA LEU A 322 8.39 13.35 -3.99
C LEU A 322 7.77 12.05 -3.50
N SER A 323 7.25 12.01 -2.28
CA SER A 323 6.54 10.84 -1.75
C SER A 323 5.27 10.55 -2.57
N TYR A 324 4.88 9.26 -2.66
CA TYR A 324 3.73 8.89 -3.51
C TYR A 324 2.38 9.40 -2.97
N LYS A 325 2.30 9.75 -1.70
CA LYS A 325 1.16 10.41 -1.04
C LYS A 325 1.60 11.12 0.24
N THR A 326 0.70 11.94 0.81
CA THR A 326 0.87 12.58 2.12
C THR A 326 0.92 11.54 3.25
N GLY A 327 1.68 11.84 4.33
CA GLY A 327 1.81 10.97 5.51
C GLY A 327 2.81 9.82 5.36
N THR A 328 3.70 9.86 4.36
CA THR A 328 4.72 8.83 4.16
C THR A 328 5.92 9.39 3.39
N THR A 329 7.10 8.83 3.65
CA THR A 329 8.34 9.13 2.91
C THR A 329 8.60 8.17 1.74
N VAL A 330 7.66 7.26 1.43
CA VAL A 330 7.85 6.25 0.38
C VAL A 330 7.75 6.88 -1.00
N THR A 331 8.78 6.63 -1.81
CA THR A 331 8.92 7.16 -3.19
C THR A 331 8.78 6.08 -4.27
N GLU A 332 8.52 4.84 -3.88
CA GLU A 332 8.31 3.73 -4.82
C GLU A 332 7.15 4.03 -5.76
N GLU A 333 7.42 3.98 -7.07
CA GLU A 333 6.45 4.30 -8.13
C GLU A 333 5.76 5.68 -7.95
N SER A 334 6.44 6.65 -7.29
CA SER A 334 5.86 7.96 -7.01
C SER A 334 5.54 8.74 -8.27
N PRO A 335 4.34 9.37 -8.37
CA PRO A 335 4.00 10.25 -9.48
C PRO A 335 4.93 11.47 -9.59
N GLY A 336 5.36 12.03 -8.46
CA GLY A 336 6.30 13.16 -8.42
C GLY A 336 7.66 12.80 -9.00
N LEU A 337 8.18 11.63 -8.63
CA LEU A 337 9.43 11.11 -9.17
C LEU A 337 9.29 10.78 -10.67
N ALA A 338 8.16 10.21 -11.08
CA ALA A 338 7.90 9.90 -12.48
C ALA A 338 7.86 11.17 -13.36
N ILE A 339 7.19 12.23 -12.89
CA ILE A 339 7.17 13.53 -13.58
C ILE A 339 8.57 14.15 -13.62
N ALA A 340 9.31 14.14 -12.49
CA ALA A 340 10.67 14.67 -12.43
C ALA A 340 11.61 13.95 -13.43
N ASN A 341 11.57 12.62 -13.50
CA ASN A 341 12.33 11.83 -14.46
C ASN A 341 11.97 12.16 -15.93
N GLU A 342 10.67 12.31 -16.22
CA GLU A 342 10.23 12.66 -17.57
C GLU A 342 10.72 14.07 -17.96
N LEU A 343 10.67 15.05 -17.04
CA LEU A 343 11.18 16.40 -17.27
C LEU A 343 12.70 16.43 -17.48
N VAL A 344 13.46 15.63 -16.71
CA VAL A 344 14.91 15.45 -16.94
C VAL A 344 15.17 14.88 -18.34
N SER A 345 14.38 13.89 -18.78
CA SER A 345 14.51 13.30 -20.12
C SER A 345 14.25 14.31 -21.24
N LEU A 346 13.45 15.34 -20.97
CA LEU A 346 13.19 16.46 -21.87
C LEU A 346 14.26 17.57 -21.81
N GLY A 347 15.27 17.42 -20.94
CA GLY A 347 16.44 18.29 -20.83
C GLY A 347 16.34 19.41 -19.78
N PHE A 348 15.36 19.34 -18.87
CA PHE A 348 15.23 20.34 -17.80
C PHE A 348 16.14 20.05 -16.61
N HIS A 349 16.59 21.11 -15.93
CA HIS A 349 17.18 21.03 -14.60
C HIS A 349 16.06 20.98 -13.55
N ILE A 350 16.11 19.97 -12.67
CA ILE A 350 15.05 19.73 -11.69
C ILE A 350 15.58 19.89 -10.28
N ALA A 351 14.93 20.78 -9.50
CA ALA A 351 15.09 20.86 -8.06
C ALA A 351 13.86 20.22 -7.38
N ILE A 352 14.07 19.53 -6.25
CA ILE A 352 13.02 18.77 -5.55
C ILE A 352 12.99 19.18 -4.09
N TRP A 353 11.79 19.40 -3.60
CA TRP A 353 11.47 19.51 -2.18
C TRP A 353 10.25 18.65 -1.85
N ASP A 354 10.28 18.03 -0.66
CA ASP A 354 9.18 17.20 -0.17
C ASP A 354 8.88 17.52 1.29
N ASP A 355 7.62 17.85 1.61
CA ASP A 355 7.17 18.23 2.96
C ASP A 355 7.08 17.06 3.95
N GLU A 356 7.23 15.82 3.47
CA GLU A 356 7.40 14.63 4.32
C GLU A 356 8.88 14.29 4.55
N GLY A 357 9.81 15.03 3.92
CA GLY A 357 11.24 14.73 3.97
C GLY A 357 11.64 13.51 3.17
N ALA A 358 10.86 13.15 2.14
CA ALA A 358 11.18 12.00 1.29
C ALA A 358 12.42 12.28 0.45
N GLY A 359 13.35 11.32 0.45
CA GLY A 359 14.48 11.23 -0.48
C GLY A 359 14.26 10.14 -1.51
N ILE A 360 15.13 10.07 -2.51
CA ILE A 360 15.11 8.96 -3.46
C ILE A 360 15.61 7.70 -2.72
N GLY A 361 14.82 6.61 -2.80
CA GLY A 361 15.23 5.30 -2.30
C GLY A 361 16.47 4.74 -3.04
N SER A 362 17.01 3.63 -2.53
CA SER A 362 18.22 2.98 -3.04
C SER A 362 18.21 2.66 -4.53
N ASP A 363 17.04 2.60 -5.14
CA ASP A 363 16.84 2.19 -6.55
C ASP A 363 16.80 3.38 -7.51
N GLY A 364 16.93 4.61 -7.00
CA GLY A 364 16.88 5.85 -7.77
C GLY A 364 18.25 6.54 -7.91
N ASP A 365 18.50 7.13 -9.08
CA ASP A 365 19.69 7.93 -9.35
C ASP A 365 19.47 9.38 -8.85
N SER A 366 19.90 9.64 -7.60
CA SER A 366 19.78 10.95 -6.95
C SER A 366 20.62 12.04 -7.64
N THR A 367 21.60 11.67 -8.48
CA THR A 367 22.49 12.64 -9.14
C THR A 367 21.78 13.44 -10.23
N LYS A 368 20.60 13.01 -10.65
CA LYS A 368 19.77 13.70 -11.67
C LYS A 368 19.05 14.92 -11.15
N PHE A 369 18.97 15.10 -9.84
CA PHE A 369 18.14 16.11 -9.22
C PHE A 369 18.91 16.92 -8.18
N GLN A 370 18.51 18.18 -7.99
CA GLN A 370 18.99 19.00 -6.90
C GLN A 370 17.95 18.95 -5.76
N PHE A 371 18.31 18.32 -4.61
CA PHE A 371 17.48 18.33 -3.42
C PHE A 371 17.71 19.60 -2.63
N VAL A 372 16.63 20.18 -2.11
CA VAL A 372 16.65 21.38 -1.30
C VAL A 372 15.94 21.14 0.03
N SER A 373 16.26 21.98 1.02
CA SER A 373 15.80 21.80 2.40
C SER A 373 14.52 22.53 2.75
N SER A 374 14.09 23.49 1.91
CA SER A 374 12.88 24.29 2.14
C SER A 374 12.20 24.75 0.86
N GLU A 375 10.94 25.18 1.00
CA GLU A 375 10.17 25.79 -0.09
C GLU A 375 10.83 27.06 -0.61
N GLU A 376 11.35 27.89 0.29
CA GLU A 376 12.02 29.14 -0.04
C GLU A 376 13.28 28.91 -0.87
N GLU A 377 14.06 27.91 -0.50
CA GLU A 377 15.26 27.51 -1.26
C GLU A 377 14.87 27.02 -2.64
N LEU A 378 13.82 26.17 -2.75
CA LEU A 378 13.30 25.74 -4.04
C LEU A 378 12.93 26.92 -4.92
N LEU A 379 12.10 27.83 -4.40
CA LEU A 379 11.60 28.98 -5.14
C LEU A 379 12.70 29.94 -5.58
N ALA A 380 13.80 30.03 -4.84
CA ALA A 380 14.94 30.85 -5.23
C ALA A 380 15.72 30.27 -6.44
N LEU A 381 15.66 28.95 -6.66
CA LEU A 381 16.45 28.24 -7.67
C LEU A 381 15.72 28.00 -8.99
N VAL A 382 14.38 28.06 -8.99
CA VAL A 382 13.58 27.58 -10.13
C VAL A 382 12.76 28.68 -10.79
N ASP A 383 12.40 28.47 -12.05
CA ASP A 383 11.58 29.40 -12.85
C ASP A 383 10.10 28.97 -12.87
N PHE A 384 9.81 27.69 -12.65
CA PHE A 384 8.47 27.11 -12.67
C PHE A 384 8.33 26.04 -11.58
N VAL A 385 7.14 25.88 -11.01
CA VAL A 385 6.88 24.90 -9.96
C VAL A 385 5.78 23.92 -10.36
N VAL A 386 6.00 22.63 -10.11
CA VAL A 386 5.01 21.55 -10.24
C VAL A 386 4.70 21.00 -8.86
N ILE A 387 3.43 20.97 -8.48
CA ILE A 387 2.96 20.37 -7.24
C ILE A 387 2.31 19.04 -7.60
N SER A 388 3.01 17.94 -7.26
CA SER A 388 2.70 16.59 -7.77
C SER A 388 1.69 15.84 -6.92
N ARG A 389 1.52 16.20 -5.63
CA ARG A 389 0.60 15.57 -4.69
C ARG A 389 -0.02 16.58 -3.71
N PRO A 390 -1.05 16.20 -2.95
CA PRO A 390 -1.55 17.04 -1.86
C PRO A 390 -0.45 17.34 -0.83
N LEU A 391 -0.43 18.57 -0.34
CA LEU A 391 0.55 19.06 0.63
C LEU A 391 -0.03 19.09 2.04
N ASN A 392 0.84 19.00 3.06
CA ASN A 392 0.44 19.15 4.46
C ASN A 392 0.00 20.60 4.78
N ASN A 393 0.67 21.58 4.17
CA ASN A 393 0.33 23.00 4.35
C ASN A 393 0.20 23.71 2.99
N PRO A 394 -0.88 23.48 2.24
CA PRO A 394 -1.07 24.07 0.92
C PRO A 394 -1.17 25.60 0.98
N SER A 395 -1.73 26.18 2.06
CA SER A 395 -1.88 27.63 2.21
C SER A 395 -0.53 28.37 2.29
N ARG A 396 0.48 27.76 2.96
CA ARG A 396 1.84 28.32 3.03
C ARG A 396 2.49 28.34 1.66
N VAL A 397 2.46 27.23 0.94
CA VAL A 397 3.05 27.13 -0.40
C VAL A 397 2.35 28.08 -1.36
N ALA A 398 1.03 28.19 -1.30
CA ALA A 398 0.26 29.16 -2.10
C ALA A 398 0.68 30.60 -1.82
N GLN A 399 0.92 30.96 -0.54
CA GLN A 399 1.40 32.30 -0.19
C GLN A 399 2.80 32.57 -0.76
N LEU A 400 3.74 31.63 -0.59
CA LEU A 400 5.11 31.76 -1.12
C LEU A 400 5.13 31.87 -2.64
N LEU A 401 4.29 31.14 -3.36
CA LEU A 401 4.15 31.24 -4.82
C LEU A 401 3.64 32.63 -5.25
N ARG A 402 2.65 33.19 -4.54
CA ARG A 402 2.17 34.54 -4.80
C ARG A 402 3.24 35.61 -4.54
N ASP A 403 3.94 35.50 -3.42
CA ASP A 403 4.97 36.46 -3.00
C ASP A 403 6.19 36.44 -3.95
N SER A 404 6.56 35.27 -4.46
CA SER A 404 7.64 35.10 -5.43
C SER A 404 7.22 35.33 -6.88
N ASN A 405 5.92 35.52 -7.16
CA ASN A 405 5.35 35.63 -8.51
C ASN A 405 5.81 34.51 -9.46
N LYS A 406 6.02 33.30 -8.93
CA LYS A 406 6.44 32.13 -9.71
C LYS A 406 5.25 31.47 -10.39
N PRO A 407 5.33 31.18 -11.70
CA PRO A 407 4.31 30.37 -12.36
C PRO A 407 4.38 28.92 -11.85
N TYR A 408 3.22 28.29 -11.75
CA TYR A 408 3.12 26.93 -11.21
C TYR A 408 2.01 26.11 -11.88
N LEU A 409 2.11 24.81 -11.71
CA LEU A 409 1.07 23.82 -12.03
C LEU A 409 0.77 22.99 -10.77
N ASP A 410 -0.36 23.22 -10.14
CA ASP A 410 -0.87 22.34 -9.09
C ASP A 410 -1.76 21.26 -9.72
N LEU A 411 -1.25 20.03 -9.75
CA LEU A 411 -1.97 18.88 -10.33
C LEU A 411 -3.23 18.50 -9.54
N TRP A 412 -3.29 18.89 -8.26
CA TRP A 412 -4.40 18.57 -7.37
C TRP A 412 -5.37 19.74 -7.17
N ARG A 413 -5.02 20.93 -7.72
CA ARG A 413 -5.85 22.15 -7.65
C ARG A 413 -6.29 22.46 -6.21
N GLN A 414 -5.28 22.57 -5.33
CA GLN A 414 -5.48 22.81 -3.89
C GLN A 414 -5.68 24.29 -3.58
N PHE A 415 -5.31 25.22 -4.51
CA PHE A 415 -5.38 26.67 -4.36
C PHE A 415 -5.42 27.42 -5.69
#